data_e32e122c2664517c28dde881809491ec
#
_entry.id   e32e122c2664517c28dde881809491ec
#
_cell.length_a   1.000
_cell.length_b   1.000
_cell.length_c   1.000
_cell.angle_alpha   90.00
_cell.angle_beta   90.00
_cell.angle_gamma   90.00
#
_symmetry.space_group_name_H-M   'P 1'
#
loop_
_entity.id
_entity.type
_entity.pdbx_description
1 polymer ?
#
loop_
_entity_poly.entity_id
_entity_poly.type
_entity_poly.pdbx_seq_one_letter_code
_entity_poly.pdbx_strand_id
1 'polypeptide(L)'
;YLTDNFVRKHKDVEPLIMCPSQYNKGWTSGDYLNTLGTKMYPEVRIMWTGNSVVDMIGEVDMQWINEQIKRKAYIWLNYPVNDYCQSRMLMGKTYGNDLNINDMVSGFCSNPMEYAEASKVSLYSIADYTWNMPAYDDVKSWERALEALMPTSKMAFRIFCENNIDLGPTGHGLRREGESPNWAKASESLMGVSMYFQQLVWAADNLLADEVNHPEMLAEIKPWVESMRYLGLRGQQYIQMVTDLAQKDSVAFIGHYRAQLQLEQKQKAIISRNYEGSIVKAKPVVSGDVVTPWLNEKLAETVKAYKKHYTYGLEYFPVQAIEDGEYFIKVNGEYLTNAQAGADRVGDFPVFQAERDVINPQRQQWVIEQNAKTGRYKIFNKQDGRYINETGAFWFNKDRNPFDAAWHTYLLVKQEGKWSIQNAGSGGKGYWHRDGNRIKADGSGQFIFEIEKVK
;
A
#
# COMPACT_ATOMS: atom_id res chain seq x y z
N TYR A 1 37.43 21.77 24.12
CA TYR A 1 37.59 23.02 23.35
C TYR A 1 36.26 23.80 23.25
N LEU A 2 35.19 23.24 22.71
CA LEU A 2 33.91 23.96 22.54
C LEU A 2 33.30 24.39 23.88
N THR A 3 33.36 23.55 24.89
CA THR A 3 32.84 23.86 26.23
C THR A 3 33.55 25.09 26.80
N ASP A 4 34.90 25.13 26.79
CA ASP A 4 35.68 26.22 27.40
C ASP A 4 35.72 27.48 26.57
N ASN A 5 35.79 27.34 25.25
CA ASN A 5 36.01 28.45 24.35
C ASN A 5 34.75 29.08 23.78
N PHE A 6 33.61 28.37 23.88
CA PHE A 6 32.31 28.84 23.38
C PHE A 6 31.24 28.82 24.50
N VAL A 7 30.80 27.64 24.92
CA VAL A 7 29.63 27.51 25.82
C VAL A 7 29.79 28.35 27.10
N ARG A 8 30.90 28.19 27.82
CA ARG A 8 31.15 28.90 29.09
C ARG A 8 31.35 30.41 28.92
N LYS A 9 31.63 30.88 27.71
CA LYS A 9 31.80 32.32 27.41
C LYS A 9 30.50 33.03 27.01
N HIS A 10 29.44 32.27 26.72
CA HIS A 10 28.16 32.80 26.29
C HIS A 10 27.07 32.42 27.27
N LYS A 11 26.49 33.39 27.96
CA LYS A 11 25.52 33.19 29.06
C LYS A 11 24.21 32.54 28.61
N ASP A 12 23.84 32.71 27.36
CA ASP A 12 22.56 32.28 26.79
C ASP A 12 22.68 30.97 25.97
N VAL A 13 23.81 30.26 26.10
CA VAL A 13 24.07 29.01 25.39
C VAL A 13 23.96 27.83 26.35
N GLU A 14 23.07 26.91 26.03
CA GLU A 14 22.89 25.65 26.74
C GLU A 14 24.14 24.75 26.60
N PRO A 15 24.38 23.85 27.56
CA PRO A 15 25.42 22.84 27.47
C PRO A 15 25.36 22.02 26.17
N LEU A 16 26.50 21.56 25.71
CA LEU A 16 26.57 20.69 24.55
C LEU A 16 25.80 19.39 24.79
N ILE A 17 25.10 18.96 23.76
CA ILE A 17 24.50 17.64 23.70
C ILE A 17 25.35 16.81 22.75
N MET A 18 25.81 15.65 23.19
CA MET A 18 26.67 14.75 22.42
C MET A 18 25.97 13.41 22.17
N CYS A 19 25.92 13.02 20.90
CA CYS A 19 25.46 11.70 20.50
C CYS A 19 26.68 10.76 20.46
N PRO A 20 26.77 9.73 21.33
CA PRO A 20 27.86 8.76 21.28
C PRO A 20 27.66 7.76 20.15
N SER A 21 28.74 7.15 19.64
CA SER A 21 28.64 6.10 18.64
C SER A 21 28.00 4.82 19.17
N GLN A 22 28.08 4.59 20.48
CA GLN A 22 27.41 3.48 21.18
C GLN A 22 26.26 4.03 22.04
N TYR A 23 25.22 4.48 21.37
CA TYR A 23 24.10 5.23 21.97
C TYR A 23 22.98 4.34 22.52
N ASN A 24 23.12 3.02 22.52
CA ASN A 24 22.19 2.08 23.15
C ASN A 24 22.96 0.94 23.82
N LYS A 25 22.28 0.23 24.72
CA LYS A 25 22.89 -0.86 25.49
C LYS A 25 23.33 -2.02 24.63
N GLY A 26 22.56 -2.36 23.59
CA GLY A 26 22.87 -3.50 22.70
C GLY A 26 24.15 -3.29 21.87
N TRP A 27 24.54 -2.04 21.62
CA TRP A 27 25.77 -1.70 20.89
C TRP A 27 26.94 -1.36 21.83
N THR A 28 26.69 -1.24 23.12
CA THR A 28 27.72 -0.90 24.10
C THR A 28 28.69 -2.07 24.28
N SER A 29 29.97 -1.77 24.20
CA SER A 29 31.04 -2.74 24.43
C SER A 29 32.17 -2.15 25.23
N GLY A 30 32.82 -2.96 26.08
CA GLY A 30 33.92 -2.55 26.92
C GLY A 30 33.56 -1.41 27.87
N ASP A 31 34.50 -0.51 28.10
CA ASP A 31 34.40 0.64 29.01
C ASP A 31 34.02 1.95 28.32
N TYR A 32 33.41 1.88 27.15
CA TYR A 32 33.14 3.08 26.31
C TYR A 32 32.30 4.15 27.01
N LEU A 33 31.12 3.78 27.54
CA LEU A 33 30.22 4.74 28.19
C LEU A 33 30.81 5.29 29.49
N ASN A 34 31.47 4.42 30.28
CA ASN A 34 32.12 4.87 31.51
C ASN A 34 33.31 5.79 31.22
N THR A 35 34.07 5.53 30.14
CA THR A 35 35.12 6.42 29.67
C THR A 35 34.54 7.78 29.27
N LEU A 36 33.46 7.83 28.50
CA LEU A 36 32.78 9.07 28.18
C LEU A 36 32.33 9.80 29.46
N GLY A 37 31.67 9.09 30.37
CA GLY A 37 31.17 9.64 31.62
C GLY A 37 32.25 10.26 32.50
N THR A 38 33.45 9.67 32.51
CA THR A 38 34.58 10.14 33.37
C THR A 38 35.47 11.16 32.70
N LYS A 39 35.59 11.17 31.37
CA LYS A 39 36.52 12.05 30.63
C LYS A 39 35.88 13.29 30.07
N MET A 40 34.59 13.31 29.85
CA MET A 40 33.89 14.50 29.37
C MET A 40 33.56 15.48 30.49
N TYR A 41 33.48 16.75 30.19
CA TYR A 41 33.00 17.77 31.12
C TYR A 41 31.60 17.39 31.66
N PRO A 42 31.35 17.57 32.99
CA PRO A 42 30.11 17.13 33.63
C PRO A 42 28.85 17.75 33.03
N GLU A 43 28.94 19.00 32.53
CA GLU A 43 27.83 19.71 31.92
C GLU A 43 27.43 19.18 30.54
N VAL A 44 28.29 18.42 29.84
CA VAL A 44 27.95 17.88 28.53
C VAL A 44 26.90 16.79 28.71
N ARG A 45 25.75 16.96 28.05
CA ARG A 45 24.67 15.98 28.02
C ARG A 45 24.99 14.85 27.05
N ILE A 46 24.78 13.61 27.43
CA ILE A 46 25.08 12.44 26.61
C ILE A 46 23.77 11.78 26.21
N MET A 47 23.56 11.64 24.89
CA MET A 47 22.35 11.02 24.33
C MET A 47 22.35 9.51 24.51
N TRP A 48 21.14 8.95 24.70
CA TRP A 48 20.93 7.52 24.78
C TRP A 48 19.52 7.14 24.31
N THR A 49 19.39 6.01 23.59
CA THR A 49 18.11 5.59 22.99
C THR A 49 17.42 4.45 23.72
N GLY A 50 18.04 3.84 24.72
CA GLY A 50 17.50 2.69 25.44
C GLY A 50 18.35 1.43 25.27
N ASN A 51 17.78 0.26 25.50
CA ASN A 51 18.46 -1.02 25.31
C ASN A 51 18.71 -1.34 23.85
N SER A 52 17.89 -0.77 22.96
CA SER A 52 18.03 -0.86 21.50
C SER A 52 17.88 0.51 20.83
N VAL A 53 17.94 0.55 19.50
CA VAL A 53 17.78 1.79 18.72
C VAL A 53 16.40 2.40 18.93
N VAL A 54 15.36 1.57 18.90
CA VAL A 54 13.98 1.93 19.21
C VAL A 54 13.58 1.18 20.48
N ASP A 55 13.28 1.92 21.54
CA ASP A 55 13.00 1.32 22.85
C ASP A 55 11.95 2.11 23.64
N MET A 56 11.44 1.47 24.70
CA MET A 56 10.68 2.10 25.78
C MET A 56 11.63 2.31 26.95
N ILE A 57 11.62 3.52 27.50
CA ILE A 57 12.58 3.93 28.52
C ILE A 57 12.03 3.63 29.90
N GLY A 58 12.65 2.68 30.60
CA GLY A 58 12.28 2.26 31.93
C GLY A 58 13.20 2.81 33.04
N GLU A 59 12.72 2.79 34.27
CA GLU A 59 13.48 3.26 35.45
C GLU A 59 14.79 2.48 35.63
N VAL A 60 14.75 1.15 35.51
CA VAL A 60 15.93 0.26 35.64
C VAL A 60 16.96 0.59 34.56
N ASP A 61 16.52 0.91 33.36
CA ASP A 61 17.39 1.26 32.26
C ASP A 61 18.04 2.63 32.49
N MET A 62 17.28 3.58 33.04
CA MET A 62 17.79 4.89 33.42
C MET A 62 18.82 4.81 34.55
N GLN A 63 18.59 3.98 35.57
CA GLN A 63 19.58 3.73 36.61
C GLN A 63 20.88 3.22 36.02
N TRP A 64 20.81 2.19 35.17
CA TRP A 64 21.97 1.60 34.52
C TRP A 64 22.77 2.62 33.69
N ILE A 65 22.12 3.35 32.77
CA ILE A 65 22.85 4.30 31.92
C ILE A 65 23.47 5.44 32.71
N ASN A 66 22.75 5.99 33.71
CA ASN A 66 23.23 7.08 34.54
C ASN A 66 24.48 6.67 35.38
N GLU A 67 24.51 5.41 35.83
CA GLU A 67 25.71 4.83 36.47
C GLU A 67 26.88 4.72 35.48
N GLN A 68 26.63 4.32 34.23
CA GLN A 68 27.69 4.24 33.23
C GLN A 68 28.28 5.61 32.90
N ILE A 69 27.44 6.58 32.55
CA ILE A 69 27.90 7.90 32.09
C ILE A 69 28.13 8.92 33.21
N LYS A 70 27.97 8.54 34.49
CA LYS A 70 28.17 9.36 35.70
C LYS A 70 27.36 10.65 35.71
N ARG A 71 26.22 10.67 35.04
CA ARG A 71 25.29 11.82 34.95
C ARG A 71 23.94 11.35 34.43
N LYS A 72 22.92 12.24 34.49
CA LYS A 72 21.62 11.98 33.86
C LYS A 72 21.75 11.92 32.35
N ALA A 73 21.22 10.87 31.72
CA ALA A 73 21.21 10.74 30.27
C ALA A 73 20.24 11.74 29.62
N TYR A 74 20.57 12.15 28.41
CA TYR A 74 19.66 12.89 27.54
C TYR A 74 18.99 11.87 26.60
N ILE A 75 17.68 11.72 26.72
CA ILE A 75 16.97 10.69 25.96
C ILE A 75 16.78 11.12 24.51
N TRP A 76 17.20 10.28 23.58
CA TRP A 76 16.88 10.33 22.16
C TRP A 76 15.82 9.26 21.87
N LEU A 77 14.56 9.65 21.87
CA LEU A 77 13.43 8.76 21.62
C LEU A 77 13.26 8.57 20.10
N ASN A 78 13.54 7.38 19.59
CA ASN A 78 13.29 7.04 18.19
C ASN A 78 11.82 6.67 17.97
N TYR A 79 10.95 7.67 18.10
CA TYR A 79 9.53 7.62 17.83
C TYR A 79 9.01 9.05 17.58
N PRO A 80 8.20 9.30 16.54
CA PRO A 80 7.59 8.36 15.59
C PRO A 80 8.42 8.12 14.31
N VAL A 81 9.74 8.20 14.32
CA VAL A 81 10.56 7.94 13.14
C VAL A 81 10.18 6.63 12.45
N ASN A 82 10.04 6.66 11.13
CA ASN A 82 9.64 5.51 10.32
C ASN A 82 10.59 5.23 9.14
N ASP A 83 11.82 5.71 9.18
CA ASP A 83 12.84 5.51 8.14
C ASP A 83 13.14 4.03 7.86
N TYR A 84 13.01 3.18 8.86
CA TYR A 84 13.16 1.72 8.78
C TYR A 84 11.88 0.98 8.36
N CYS A 85 10.73 1.67 8.32
CA CYS A 85 9.42 1.12 7.95
C CYS A 85 8.57 2.12 7.14
N GLN A 86 9.17 2.73 6.12
CA GLN A 86 8.63 3.87 5.36
C GLN A 86 7.25 3.65 4.72
N SER A 87 6.84 2.39 4.55
CA SER A 87 5.49 2.06 4.09
C SER A 87 4.39 2.30 5.15
N ARG A 88 4.77 2.56 6.40
CA ARG A 88 3.86 2.72 7.53
C ARG A 88 3.89 4.13 8.09
N MET A 89 2.74 4.60 8.55
CA MET A 89 2.61 5.79 9.38
C MET A 89 2.56 5.38 10.86
N LEU A 90 3.24 6.12 11.72
CA LEU A 90 3.26 5.89 13.17
C LEU A 90 2.42 6.97 13.86
N MET A 91 1.11 6.79 13.83
CA MET A 91 0.10 7.77 14.28
C MET A 91 -0.47 7.46 15.68
N GLY A 92 0.15 6.51 16.38
CA GLY A 92 -0.29 6.08 17.70
C GLY A 92 0.10 7.04 18.82
N LYS A 93 -0.44 6.77 20.00
CA LYS A 93 -0.08 7.47 21.22
C LYS A 93 1.33 7.09 21.70
N THR A 94 1.93 7.95 22.49
CA THR A 94 3.22 7.67 23.16
C THR A 94 2.92 7.00 24.49
N TYR A 95 3.33 5.73 24.64
CA TYR A 95 3.15 4.97 25.88
C TYR A 95 4.31 4.00 26.09
N GLY A 96 4.36 3.37 27.26
CA GLY A 96 5.34 2.34 27.61
C GLY A 96 6.65 2.87 28.20
N ASN A 97 6.89 4.18 28.16
CA ASN A 97 7.95 4.81 28.95
C ASN A 97 7.46 4.96 30.41
N ASP A 98 8.35 4.74 31.37
CA ASP A 98 8.00 4.89 32.80
C ASP A 98 7.66 6.34 33.13
N LEU A 99 6.68 6.51 34.02
CA LEU A 99 6.20 7.82 34.44
C LEU A 99 7.05 8.43 35.58
N ASN A 100 7.95 7.68 36.16
CA ASN A 100 8.73 8.07 37.34
C ASN A 100 10.22 8.38 37.02
N ILE A 101 10.54 8.63 35.75
CA ILE A 101 11.93 8.90 35.34
C ILE A 101 12.25 10.39 35.19
N ASN A 102 11.34 11.28 35.55
CA ASN A 102 11.50 12.72 35.41
C ASN A 102 12.80 13.25 36.08
N ASP A 103 13.14 12.73 37.24
CA ASP A 103 14.36 13.12 37.99
C ASP A 103 15.64 12.39 37.51
N MET A 104 15.50 11.46 36.57
CA MET A 104 16.60 10.65 36.06
C MET A 104 17.11 11.08 34.70
N VAL A 105 16.42 11.98 34.02
CA VAL A 105 16.77 12.48 32.68
C VAL A 105 17.33 13.89 32.75
N SER A 106 18.25 14.23 31.84
CA SER A 106 18.75 15.60 31.64
C SER A 106 18.04 16.35 30.52
N GLY A 107 17.18 15.68 29.78
CA GLY A 107 16.38 16.21 28.69
C GLY A 107 15.89 15.10 27.77
N PHE A 108 15.08 15.50 26.82
CA PHE A 108 14.43 14.61 25.88
C PHE A 108 14.44 15.22 24.47
N CYS A 109 14.73 14.43 23.45
CA CYS A 109 14.42 14.76 22.06
C CYS A 109 13.72 13.58 21.39
N SER A 110 12.86 13.87 20.44
CA SER A 110 12.15 12.90 19.61
C SER A 110 12.72 12.93 18.20
N ASN A 111 12.79 11.78 17.57
CA ASN A 111 13.08 11.62 16.16
C ASN A 111 11.75 11.40 15.42
N PRO A 112 11.25 12.39 14.64
CA PRO A 112 9.96 12.31 13.96
C PRO A 112 10.05 11.53 12.65
N MET A 113 8.88 11.25 12.04
CA MET A 113 8.80 10.83 10.64
C MET A 113 9.25 11.97 9.70
N GLU A 114 9.53 11.65 8.45
CA GLU A 114 9.73 12.66 7.39
C GLU A 114 8.47 13.53 7.14
N TYR A 115 7.33 13.07 7.58
CA TYR A 115 6.01 13.69 7.49
C TYR A 115 5.78 14.57 8.70
N ALA A 116 6.03 15.86 8.56
CA ALA A 116 6.01 16.81 9.66
C ALA A 116 4.62 16.97 10.30
N GLU A 117 3.58 17.07 9.47
CA GLU A 117 2.20 17.20 9.95
C GLU A 117 1.71 15.91 10.62
N ALA A 118 1.94 14.77 9.99
CA ALA A 118 1.58 13.48 10.55
C ALA A 118 2.30 13.19 11.86
N SER A 119 3.57 13.59 12.00
CA SER A 119 4.36 13.44 13.22
C SER A 119 3.76 14.20 14.40
N LYS A 120 3.01 15.28 14.18
CA LYS A 120 2.41 16.10 15.26
C LYS A 120 1.51 15.28 16.18
N VAL A 121 0.86 14.22 15.69
CA VAL A 121 0.01 13.33 16.52
C VAL A 121 0.80 12.70 17.65
N SER A 122 1.94 12.10 17.33
CA SER A 122 2.81 11.48 18.32
C SER A 122 3.64 12.51 19.10
N LEU A 123 4.09 13.58 18.44
CA LEU A 123 4.85 14.66 19.09
C LEU A 123 4.03 15.39 20.14
N TYR A 124 2.73 15.57 19.93
CA TYR A 124 1.82 16.11 20.94
C TYR A 124 1.86 15.29 22.23
N SER A 125 1.72 13.96 22.10
CA SER A 125 1.79 13.04 23.23
C SER A 125 3.17 13.01 23.89
N ILE A 126 4.25 13.12 23.12
CA ILE A 126 5.63 13.18 23.66
C ILE A 126 5.84 14.48 24.44
N ALA A 127 5.37 15.61 23.92
CA ALA A 127 5.45 16.89 24.60
C ALA A 127 4.68 16.86 25.93
N ASP A 128 3.46 16.32 25.93
CA ASP A 128 2.63 16.18 27.14
C ASP A 128 3.29 15.23 28.18
N TYR A 129 3.85 14.11 27.74
CA TYR A 129 4.61 13.18 28.56
C TYR A 129 5.82 13.89 29.20
N THR A 130 6.63 14.59 28.42
CA THR A 130 7.85 15.23 28.92
C THR A 130 7.58 16.45 29.78
N TRP A 131 6.41 17.08 29.63
CA TRP A 131 6.00 18.21 30.46
C TRP A 131 5.70 17.81 31.90
N ASN A 132 4.98 16.69 32.11
CA ASN A 132 4.64 16.19 33.42
C ASN A 132 4.45 14.67 33.40
N MET A 133 5.55 13.91 33.41
CA MET A 133 5.54 12.46 33.33
C MET A 133 4.63 11.80 34.37
N PRO A 134 4.66 12.16 35.67
CA PRO A 134 3.81 11.51 36.67
C PRO A 134 2.30 11.67 36.46
N ALA A 135 1.87 12.73 35.79
CA ALA A 135 0.47 13.00 35.52
C ALA A 135 0.04 12.67 34.08
N TYR A 136 0.94 12.11 33.26
CA TYR A 136 0.68 11.79 31.88
C TYR A 136 -0.35 10.66 31.73
N ASP A 137 -1.34 10.89 30.88
CA ASP A 137 -2.36 9.92 30.47
C ASP A 137 -2.30 9.82 28.95
N ASP A 138 -1.80 8.70 28.45
CA ASP A 138 -1.53 8.46 27.04
C ASP A 138 -2.79 8.55 26.17
N VAL A 139 -3.91 8.02 26.66
CA VAL A 139 -5.20 8.04 25.94
C VAL A 139 -5.74 9.47 25.83
N LYS A 140 -5.80 10.19 26.95
CA LYS A 140 -6.31 11.56 26.97
C LYS A 140 -5.41 12.50 26.16
N SER A 141 -4.11 12.32 26.22
CA SER A 141 -3.16 13.10 25.46
C SER A 141 -3.37 12.91 23.95
N TRP A 142 -3.50 11.66 23.51
CA TRP A 142 -3.74 11.33 22.12
C TRP A 142 -5.09 11.88 21.61
N GLU A 143 -6.16 11.73 22.41
CA GLU A 143 -7.48 12.30 22.07
C GLU A 143 -7.43 13.82 21.88
N ARG A 144 -6.65 14.53 22.73
CA ARG A 144 -6.44 15.97 22.58
C ARG A 144 -5.65 16.30 21.30
N ALA A 145 -4.65 15.48 20.96
CA ALA A 145 -3.90 15.64 19.74
C ALA A 145 -4.82 15.55 18.50
N LEU A 146 -5.68 14.52 18.44
CA LEU A 146 -6.63 14.35 17.34
C LEU A 146 -7.59 15.54 17.20
N GLU A 147 -8.13 16.02 18.34
CA GLU A 147 -9.00 17.20 18.39
C GLU A 147 -8.30 18.47 17.92
N ALA A 148 -7.05 18.67 18.35
CA ALA A 148 -6.29 19.86 18.01
C ALA A 148 -5.87 19.90 16.53
N LEU A 149 -5.56 18.73 15.96
CA LEU A 149 -5.00 18.64 14.61
C LEU A 149 -6.07 18.54 13.51
N MET A 150 -7.19 17.84 13.80
CA MET A 150 -8.25 17.60 12.82
C MET A 150 -9.63 17.77 13.43
N PRO A 151 -9.98 18.97 13.93
CA PRO A 151 -11.23 19.22 14.68
C PRO A 151 -12.49 18.96 13.84
N THR A 152 -12.45 19.24 12.54
CA THR A 152 -13.58 19.09 11.62
C THR A 152 -13.87 17.63 11.25
N SER A 153 -12.85 16.77 11.28
CA SER A 153 -12.94 15.34 10.92
C SER A 153 -12.34 14.42 11.96
N LYS A 154 -12.34 14.81 13.23
CA LYS A 154 -11.72 14.08 14.35
C LYS A 154 -12.03 12.58 14.34
N MET A 155 -13.29 12.18 14.17
CA MET A 155 -13.69 10.78 14.22
C MET A 155 -13.12 9.99 13.03
N ALA A 156 -13.13 10.56 11.85
CA ALA A 156 -12.52 9.95 10.66
C ALA A 156 -10.99 9.84 10.81
N PHE A 157 -10.37 10.88 11.34
CA PHE A 157 -8.94 10.90 11.62
C PHE A 157 -8.53 9.89 12.70
N ARG A 158 -9.35 9.73 13.74
CA ARG A 158 -9.17 8.68 14.74
C ARG A 158 -9.14 7.29 14.11
N ILE A 159 -10.13 6.95 13.28
CA ILE A 159 -10.18 5.66 12.59
C ILE A 159 -8.95 5.45 11.71
N PHE A 160 -8.50 6.51 11.02
CA PHE A 160 -7.27 6.46 10.26
C PHE A 160 -6.05 6.18 11.14
N CYS A 161 -5.87 6.91 12.23
CA CYS A 161 -4.76 6.73 13.16
C CYS A 161 -4.78 5.33 13.80
N GLU A 162 -5.93 4.81 14.22
CA GLU A 162 -6.09 3.46 14.78
C GLU A 162 -5.63 2.34 13.83
N ASN A 163 -5.66 2.58 12.52
CA ASN A 163 -5.20 1.65 11.50
C ASN A 163 -3.75 1.91 11.02
N ASN A 164 -3.04 2.85 11.67
CA ASN A 164 -1.70 3.30 11.35
C ASN A 164 -0.85 3.53 12.61
N ILE A 165 -0.85 2.60 13.56
CA ILE A 165 -0.13 2.74 14.83
C ILE A 165 0.97 1.71 15.05
N ASP A 166 1.01 0.64 14.28
CA ASP A 166 1.97 -0.44 14.45
C ASP A 166 3.34 -0.06 13.87
N LEU A 167 4.38 -0.47 14.59
CA LEU A 167 5.78 -0.33 14.15
C LEU A 167 6.15 -1.30 13.02
N GLY A 168 5.29 -2.28 12.72
CA GLY A 168 5.52 -3.29 11.72
C GLY A 168 6.52 -4.38 12.14
N PRO A 169 6.72 -5.39 11.27
CA PRO A 169 7.51 -6.57 11.54
C PRO A 169 9.03 -6.33 11.47
N THR A 170 9.50 -5.11 11.48
CA THR A 170 10.92 -4.80 11.42
C THR A 170 11.58 -5.11 12.77
N GLY A 171 12.74 -5.72 12.75
CA GLY A 171 13.45 -6.31 13.86
C GLY A 171 13.78 -5.45 15.11
N HIS A 172 13.15 -4.30 15.26
CA HIS A 172 13.23 -3.51 16.47
C HIS A 172 12.25 -3.96 17.57
N GLY A 173 11.36 -4.93 17.27
CA GLY A 173 10.69 -5.79 18.25
C GLY A 173 9.65 -5.14 19.17
N LEU A 174 9.51 -3.84 19.18
CA LEU A 174 8.62 -3.14 20.09
C LEU A 174 7.28 -2.86 19.42
N ARG A 175 6.33 -3.72 19.70
CA ARG A 175 4.92 -3.40 19.50
C ARG A 175 4.48 -2.46 20.61
N ARG A 176 4.21 -1.22 20.28
CA ARG A 176 3.72 -0.25 21.24
C ARG A 176 2.27 -0.51 21.57
N GLU A 177 1.42 -0.64 20.55
CA GLU A 177 0.00 -0.94 20.69
C GLU A 177 -0.45 -1.66 19.42
N GLY A 178 -1.35 -2.63 19.53
CA GLY A 178 -1.92 -3.30 18.39
C GLY A 178 -2.73 -2.32 17.54
N GLU A 179 -2.47 -2.30 16.24
CA GLU A 179 -3.32 -1.57 15.30
C GLU A 179 -4.73 -2.15 15.24
N SER A 180 -5.67 -1.35 14.77
CA SER A 180 -7.07 -1.78 14.60
C SER A 180 -7.70 -2.36 15.87
N PRO A 181 -7.71 -1.62 16.99
CA PRO A 181 -8.10 -2.14 18.31
C PRO A 181 -9.52 -2.69 18.36
N ASN A 182 -10.42 -2.22 17.49
CA ASN A 182 -11.81 -2.67 17.42
C ASN A 182 -12.02 -3.92 16.55
N TRP A 183 -10.97 -4.41 15.88
CA TRP A 183 -11.08 -5.50 14.92
C TRP A 183 -11.45 -6.84 15.55
N ALA A 184 -10.88 -7.15 16.71
CA ALA A 184 -11.17 -8.41 17.39
C ALA A 184 -12.68 -8.62 17.58
N LYS A 185 -13.39 -7.59 18.06
CA LYS A 185 -14.85 -7.60 18.23
C LYS A 185 -15.58 -7.59 16.87
N ALA A 186 -15.13 -6.80 15.93
CA ALA A 186 -15.74 -6.72 14.60
C ALA A 186 -15.69 -8.06 13.86
N SER A 187 -14.58 -8.78 13.98
CA SER A 187 -14.36 -10.06 13.29
C SER A 187 -15.16 -11.27 13.82
N GLU A 188 -15.87 -11.11 14.93
CA GLU A 188 -16.75 -12.15 15.50
C GLU A 188 -17.96 -12.45 14.61
N SER A 189 -18.36 -11.55 13.72
CA SER A 189 -19.51 -11.74 12.85
C SER A 189 -19.32 -11.10 11.47
N LEU A 190 -19.96 -11.67 10.45
CA LEU A 190 -19.93 -11.09 9.10
C LEU A 190 -20.52 -9.67 9.06
N MET A 191 -21.52 -9.37 9.89
CA MET A 191 -22.07 -8.03 10.06
C MET A 191 -21.04 -7.08 10.65
N GLY A 192 -20.33 -7.47 11.70
CA GLY A 192 -19.27 -6.68 12.31
C GLY A 192 -18.15 -6.36 11.32
N VAL A 193 -17.71 -7.37 10.56
CA VAL A 193 -16.73 -7.22 9.48
C VAL A 193 -17.23 -6.23 8.42
N SER A 194 -18.49 -6.37 7.99
CA SER A 194 -19.09 -5.46 7.01
C SER A 194 -19.10 -4.00 7.50
N MET A 195 -19.53 -3.80 8.73
CA MET A 195 -19.56 -2.46 9.35
C MET A 195 -18.15 -1.88 9.48
N TYR A 196 -17.17 -2.68 9.85
CA TYR A 196 -15.79 -2.23 9.97
C TYR A 196 -15.24 -1.72 8.63
N PHE A 197 -15.40 -2.49 7.56
CA PHE A 197 -14.96 -2.06 6.23
C PHE A 197 -15.73 -0.83 5.72
N GLN A 198 -17.01 -0.69 6.05
CA GLN A 198 -17.78 0.52 5.75
C GLN A 198 -17.22 1.75 6.50
N GLN A 199 -16.81 1.58 7.76
CA GLN A 199 -16.20 2.64 8.55
C GLN A 199 -14.85 3.10 7.95
N LEU A 200 -14.03 2.17 7.43
CA LEU A 200 -12.78 2.54 6.75
C LEU A 200 -13.04 3.40 5.51
N VAL A 201 -14.03 3.03 4.69
CA VAL A 201 -14.41 3.82 3.51
C VAL A 201 -14.94 5.19 3.92
N TRP A 202 -15.87 5.21 4.88
CA TRP A 202 -16.45 6.44 5.40
C TRP A 202 -15.38 7.39 5.95
N ALA A 203 -14.45 6.87 6.74
CA ALA A 203 -13.37 7.67 7.31
C ALA A 203 -12.46 8.25 6.22
N ALA A 204 -12.10 7.43 5.24
CA ALA A 204 -11.27 7.88 4.13
C ALA A 204 -11.96 8.95 3.28
N ASP A 205 -13.24 8.77 2.94
CA ASP A 205 -14.00 9.72 2.15
C ASP A 205 -14.16 11.07 2.89
N ASN A 206 -14.40 11.04 4.21
CA ASN A 206 -14.48 12.26 5.03
C ASN A 206 -13.12 12.98 5.11
N LEU A 207 -12.01 12.26 5.30
CA LEU A 207 -10.69 12.87 5.32
C LEU A 207 -10.33 13.50 3.97
N LEU A 208 -10.59 12.81 2.86
CA LEU A 208 -10.33 13.35 1.52
C LEU A 208 -11.20 14.60 1.22
N ALA A 209 -12.43 14.63 1.73
CA ALA A 209 -13.30 15.81 1.61
C ALA A 209 -12.83 16.98 2.48
N ASP A 210 -12.12 16.72 3.56
CA ASP A 210 -11.62 17.71 4.52
C ASP A 210 -10.25 18.33 4.12
N GLU A 211 -9.72 17.97 2.95
CA GLU A 211 -8.46 18.51 2.40
C GLU A 211 -8.45 20.04 2.33
N VAL A 212 -9.61 20.65 2.11
CA VAL A 212 -9.79 22.11 2.06
C VAL A 212 -9.54 22.79 3.42
N ASN A 213 -9.80 22.10 4.53
CA ASN A 213 -9.59 22.63 5.88
C ASN A 213 -8.21 22.28 6.45
N HIS A 214 -7.63 21.15 6.02
CA HIS A 214 -6.35 20.64 6.53
C HIS A 214 -5.42 20.21 5.38
N PRO A 215 -5.06 21.13 4.45
CA PRO A 215 -4.33 20.78 3.24
C PRO A 215 -2.93 20.22 3.51
N GLU A 216 -2.22 20.72 4.53
CA GLU A 216 -0.86 20.25 4.85
C GLU A 216 -0.88 18.82 5.38
N MET A 217 -1.80 18.51 6.31
CA MET A 217 -1.96 17.17 6.85
C MET A 217 -2.34 16.19 5.73
N LEU A 218 -3.32 16.55 4.91
CA LEU A 218 -3.78 15.68 3.82
C LEU A 218 -2.72 15.51 2.74
N ALA A 219 -1.90 16.52 2.45
CA ALA A 219 -0.78 16.39 1.51
C ALA A 219 0.18 15.25 1.90
N GLU A 220 0.40 15.05 3.20
CA GLU A 220 1.27 13.99 3.71
C GLU A 220 0.60 12.62 3.80
N ILE A 221 -0.62 12.55 4.39
CA ILE A 221 -1.26 11.26 4.71
C ILE A 221 -2.13 10.68 3.58
N LYS A 222 -2.46 11.47 2.55
CA LYS A 222 -3.38 11.08 1.46
C LYS A 222 -3.12 9.70 0.85
N PRO A 223 -1.87 9.29 0.56
CA PRO A 223 -1.61 7.95 0.03
C PRO A 223 -2.07 6.81 0.97
N TRP A 224 -1.93 6.98 2.28
CA TRP A 224 -2.43 6.02 3.27
C TRP A 224 -3.94 6.10 3.43
N VAL A 225 -4.53 7.29 3.36
CA VAL A 225 -6.00 7.47 3.38
C VAL A 225 -6.63 6.77 2.17
N GLU A 226 -6.07 6.95 0.97
CA GLU A 226 -6.53 6.25 -0.24
C GLU A 226 -6.34 4.73 -0.13
N SER A 227 -5.20 4.27 0.43
CA SER A 227 -4.96 2.85 0.68
C SER A 227 -5.98 2.26 1.66
N MET A 228 -6.33 2.99 2.74
CA MET A 228 -7.40 2.61 3.68
C MET A 228 -8.75 2.51 2.98
N ARG A 229 -9.07 3.47 2.11
CA ARG A 229 -10.30 3.44 1.31
C ARG A 229 -10.39 2.18 0.47
N TYR A 230 -9.32 1.84 -0.25
CA TYR A 230 -9.31 0.61 -1.05
C TYR A 230 -9.35 -0.66 -0.21
N LEU A 231 -8.71 -0.69 0.96
CA LEU A 231 -8.84 -1.79 1.91
C LEU A 231 -10.31 -1.99 2.31
N GLY A 232 -11.01 -0.92 2.67
CA GLY A 232 -12.44 -0.95 2.99
C GLY A 232 -13.31 -1.43 1.83
N LEU A 233 -13.10 -0.91 0.62
CA LEU A 233 -13.83 -1.32 -0.59
C LEU A 233 -13.58 -2.80 -0.94
N ARG A 234 -12.35 -3.29 -0.82
CA ARG A 234 -12.01 -4.71 -1.01
C ARG A 234 -12.73 -5.59 -0.01
N GLY A 235 -12.79 -5.15 1.25
CA GLY A 235 -13.54 -5.84 2.29
C GLY A 235 -15.04 -5.91 2.00
N GLN A 236 -15.63 -4.85 1.45
CA GLN A 236 -17.02 -4.88 1.00
C GLN A 236 -17.25 -5.89 -0.13
N GLN A 237 -16.32 -5.99 -1.09
CA GLN A 237 -16.42 -7.02 -2.13
C GLN A 237 -16.31 -8.43 -1.54
N TYR A 238 -15.45 -8.64 -0.55
CA TYR A 238 -15.38 -9.91 0.16
C TYR A 238 -16.72 -10.30 0.79
N ILE A 239 -17.42 -9.37 1.44
CA ILE A 239 -18.75 -9.62 2.02
C ILE A 239 -19.76 -10.06 0.95
N GLN A 240 -19.77 -9.40 -0.21
CA GLN A 240 -20.62 -9.77 -1.33
C GLN A 240 -20.28 -11.19 -1.84
N MET A 241 -18.99 -11.48 -2.03
CA MET A 241 -18.55 -12.82 -2.47
C MET A 241 -19.00 -13.93 -1.52
N VAL A 242 -18.93 -13.72 -0.21
CA VAL A 242 -19.43 -14.68 0.79
C VAL A 242 -20.94 -14.88 0.65
N THR A 243 -21.68 -13.80 0.45
CA THR A 243 -23.14 -13.82 0.24
C THR A 243 -23.53 -14.56 -1.04
N ASP A 244 -22.85 -14.25 -2.16
CA ASP A 244 -23.11 -14.88 -3.47
C ASP A 244 -22.84 -16.39 -3.41
N LEU A 245 -21.76 -16.79 -2.72
CA LEU A 245 -21.42 -18.19 -2.55
C LEU A 245 -22.52 -18.94 -1.75
N ALA A 246 -23.06 -18.32 -0.71
CA ALA A 246 -24.15 -18.87 0.07
C ALA A 246 -25.45 -18.98 -0.75
N GLN A 247 -25.71 -18.01 -1.63
CA GLN A 247 -26.85 -17.98 -2.55
C GLN A 247 -26.65 -18.85 -3.81
N LYS A 248 -25.46 -19.41 -4.00
CA LYS A 248 -25.06 -20.17 -5.20
C LYS A 248 -25.11 -19.34 -6.49
N ASP A 249 -24.93 -18.04 -6.38
CA ASP A 249 -24.84 -17.12 -7.52
C ASP A 249 -23.40 -16.98 -8.00
N SER A 250 -23.02 -17.86 -8.91
CA SER A 250 -21.66 -17.89 -9.45
C SER A 250 -21.34 -16.68 -10.33
N VAL A 251 -22.32 -16.07 -10.97
CA VAL A 251 -22.14 -14.90 -11.85
C VAL A 251 -21.85 -13.67 -11.00
N ALA A 252 -22.67 -13.42 -9.97
CA ALA A 252 -22.43 -12.33 -9.03
C ALA A 252 -21.07 -12.50 -8.33
N PHE A 253 -20.74 -13.72 -7.88
CA PHE A 253 -19.45 -14.02 -7.26
C PHE A 253 -18.26 -13.62 -8.14
N ILE A 254 -18.27 -14.03 -9.42
CA ILE A 254 -17.20 -13.67 -10.37
C ILE A 254 -17.12 -12.15 -10.54
N GLY A 255 -18.25 -11.46 -10.60
CA GLY A 255 -18.32 -10.01 -10.70
C GLY A 255 -17.64 -9.33 -9.51
N HIS A 256 -17.99 -9.72 -8.28
CA HIS A 256 -17.41 -9.16 -7.05
C HIS A 256 -15.95 -9.56 -6.85
N TYR A 257 -15.55 -10.79 -7.19
CA TYR A 257 -14.16 -11.22 -7.19
C TYR A 257 -13.30 -10.35 -8.11
N ARG A 258 -13.81 -10.04 -9.28
CA ARG A 258 -13.14 -9.17 -10.24
C ARG A 258 -13.00 -7.74 -9.76
N ALA A 259 -14.07 -7.19 -9.22
CA ALA A 259 -14.06 -5.85 -8.61
C ALA A 259 -13.00 -5.78 -7.50
N GLN A 260 -12.92 -6.82 -6.65
CA GLN A 260 -11.90 -6.92 -5.61
C GLN A 260 -10.48 -6.90 -6.20
N LEU A 261 -10.20 -7.66 -7.26
CA LEU A 261 -8.89 -7.68 -7.90
C LEU A 261 -8.51 -6.32 -8.50
N GLN A 262 -9.46 -5.61 -9.11
CA GLN A 262 -9.22 -4.26 -9.63
C GLN A 262 -8.92 -3.26 -8.50
N LEU A 263 -9.65 -3.35 -7.39
CA LEU A 263 -9.40 -2.50 -6.21
C LEU A 263 -8.04 -2.80 -5.59
N GLU A 264 -7.65 -4.07 -5.54
CA GLU A 264 -6.31 -4.48 -5.07
C GLU A 264 -5.20 -3.92 -5.96
N GLN A 265 -5.38 -3.95 -7.28
CA GLN A 265 -4.42 -3.36 -8.23
C GLN A 265 -4.31 -1.85 -8.03
N LYS A 266 -5.44 -1.15 -7.86
CA LYS A 266 -5.46 0.30 -7.57
C LYS A 266 -4.74 0.60 -6.26
N GLN A 267 -5.00 -0.17 -5.20
CA GLN A 267 -4.32 -0.03 -3.91
C GLN A 267 -2.80 -0.23 -4.04
N LYS A 268 -2.37 -1.28 -4.75
CA LYS A 268 -0.94 -1.58 -4.99
C LYS A 268 -0.23 -0.54 -5.87
N ALA A 269 -0.97 0.21 -6.66
CA ALA A 269 -0.44 1.27 -7.52
C ALA A 269 -0.18 2.58 -6.75
N ILE A 270 -0.74 2.75 -5.55
CA ILE A 270 -0.49 3.92 -4.72
C ILE A 270 0.97 3.91 -4.28
N ILE A 271 1.62 5.04 -4.46
CA ILE A 271 3.00 5.27 -4.04
C ILE A 271 3.01 6.55 -3.22
N SER A 272 3.54 6.50 -2.00
CA SER A 272 3.85 7.71 -1.26
C SER A 272 5.03 8.39 -1.92
N ARG A 273 4.92 9.69 -2.12
CA ARG A 273 6.07 10.53 -2.47
C ARG A 273 6.60 11.09 -1.16
N ASN A 274 7.68 10.51 -0.68
CA ASN A 274 8.47 11.16 0.32
C ASN A 274 9.02 12.42 -0.33
N TYR A 275 8.90 13.54 0.30
CA TYR A 275 9.59 14.78 0.07
C TYR A 275 10.03 15.06 -1.38
N GLU A 276 9.87 16.28 -1.86
CA GLU A 276 10.43 16.71 -3.15
C GLU A 276 11.95 16.50 -3.14
N GLY A 277 12.43 15.45 -3.83
CA GLY A 277 13.85 15.05 -3.85
C GLY A 277 14.20 13.74 -3.15
N SER A 278 13.28 13.09 -2.42
CA SER A 278 13.52 11.78 -1.83
C SER A 278 13.55 10.67 -2.89
N ILE A 279 14.56 9.81 -2.80
CA ILE A 279 14.78 8.66 -3.68
C ILE A 279 13.83 7.52 -3.34
N VAL A 280 13.23 7.50 -2.15
CA VAL A 280 12.47 6.38 -1.63
C VAL A 280 10.98 6.56 -1.90
N LYS A 281 10.43 5.64 -2.69
CA LYS A 281 9.00 5.50 -2.92
C LYS A 281 8.50 4.32 -2.10
N ALA A 282 7.72 4.59 -1.06
CA ALA A 282 7.10 3.54 -0.27
C ALA A 282 5.69 3.22 -0.75
N LYS A 283 5.27 1.97 -0.61
CA LYS A 283 3.88 1.56 -0.84
C LYS A 283 3.13 1.66 0.49
N PRO A 284 2.09 2.48 0.60
CA PRO A 284 1.35 2.64 1.84
C PRO A 284 0.77 1.32 2.34
N VAL A 285 1.05 0.99 3.58
CA VAL A 285 0.49 -0.17 4.30
C VAL A 285 -0.41 0.36 5.40
N VAL A 286 -1.64 -0.13 5.43
CA VAL A 286 -2.65 0.21 6.44
C VAL A 286 -3.14 -1.07 7.08
N SER A 287 -3.22 -1.12 8.40
CA SER A 287 -3.59 -2.30 9.17
C SER A 287 -2.84 -3.55 8.69
N GLY A 288 -1.51 -3.40 8.58
CA GLY A 288 -0.64 -4.35 7.90
C GLY A 288 -0.45 -5.67 8.63
N ASP A 289 -0.69 -5.71 9.93
CA ASP A 289 -0.52 -6.91 10.75
C ASP A 289 -1.85 -7.53 11.20
N VAL A 290 -2.98 -6.83 11.03
CA VAL A 290 -4.28 -7.29 11.54
C VAL A 290 -5.31 -7.46 10.41
N VAL A 291 -5.86 -6.37 9.87
CA VAL A 291 -7.02 -6.45 8.95
C VAL A 291 -6.59 -6.85 7.55
N THR A 292 -5.48 -6.32 7.05
CA THR A 292 -5.01 -6.63 5.69
C THR A 292 -4.64 -8.10 5.52
N PRO A 293 -3.86 -8.74 6.41
CA PRO A 293 -3.58 -10.18 6.33
C PRO A 293 -4.85 -11.03 6.46
N TRP A 294 -5.74 -10.69 7.39
CA TRP A 294 -7.01 -11.37 7.57
C TRP A 294 -7.86 -11.34 6.30
N LEU A 295 -8.02 -10.17 5.69
CA LEU A 295 -8.79 -10.04 4.45
C LEU A 295 -8.19 -10.88 3.32
N ASN A 296 -6.88 -10.86 3.15
CA ASN A 296 -6.20 -11.64 2.12
C ASN A 296 -6.38 -13.16 2.33
N GLU A 297 -6.28 -13.62 3.58
CA GLU A 297 -6.55 -15.02 3.94
C GLU A 297 -8.00 -15.42 3.63
N LYS A 298 -8.97 -14.60 4.07
CA LYS A 298 -10.39 -14.88 3.86
C LYS A 298 -10.81 -14.82 2.40
N LEU A 299 -10.25 -13.93 1.60
CA LEU A 299 -10.43 -13.92 0.16
C LEU A 299 -9.91 -15.22 -0.48
N ALA A 300 -8.73 -15.69 -0.10
CA ALA A 300 -8.16 -16.94 -0.59
C ALA A 300 -9.03 -18.17 -0.21
N GLU A 301 -9.51 -18.23 1.04
CA GLU A 301 -10.42 -19.27 1.52
C GLU A 301 -11.73 -19.28 0.72
N THR A 302 -12.32 -18.10 0.48
CA THR A 302 -13.58 -17.93 -0.25
C THR A 302 -13.44 -18.35 -1.71
N VAL A 303 -12.33 -17.99 -2.35
CA VAL A 303 -11.99 -18.47 -3.71
C VAL A 303 -11.81 -19.98 -3.74
N LYS A 304 -11.14 -20.55 -2.73
CA LYS A 304 -10.99 -22.01 -2.62
C LYS A 304 -12.33 -22.72 -2.44
N ALA A 305 -13.24 -22.14 -1.66
CA ALA A 305 -14.60 -22.67 -1.48
C ALA A 305 -15.40 -22.61 -2.78
N TYR A 306 -15.34 -21.51 -3.51
CA TYR A 306 -15.96 -21.37 -4.83
C TYR A 306 -15.49 -22.47 -5.79
N LYS A 307 -14.18 -22.71 -5.91
CA LYS A 307 -13.60 -23.71 -6.81
C LYS A 307 -14.00 -25.16 -6.51
N LYS A 308 -14.54 -25.43 -5.33
CA LYS A 308 -15.08 -26.77 -5.00
C LYS A 308 -16.46 -27.02 -5.63
N HIS A 309 -17.20 -25.98 -5.95
CA HIS A 309 -18.60 -26.09 -6.39
C HIS A 309 -18.81 -25.78 -7.88
N TYR A 310 -17.86 -25.07 -8.51
CA TYR A 310 -18.00 -24.58 -9.87
C TYR A 310 -16.90 -25.11 -10.79
N THR A 311 -17.31 -25.54 -11.98
CA THR A 311 -16.42 -26.19 -12.97
C THR A 311 -15.63 -25.19 -13.83
N TYR A 312 -16.03 -23.92 -13.85
CA TYR A 312 -15.29 -22.88 -14.56
C TYR A 312 -14.41 -22.08 -13.59
N GLY A 313 -13.24 -21.70 -14.07
CA GLY A 313 -12.29 -20.95 -13.29
C GLY A 313 -12.69 -19.47 -13.14
N LEU A 314 -12.11 -18.81 -12.16
CA LEU A 314 -12.35 -17.39 -11.89
C LEU A 314 -11.71 -16.46 -12.93
N GLU A 315 -10.83 -17.00 -13.76
CA GLU A 315 -10.25 -16.33 -14.92
C GLU A 315 -11.22 -16.17 -16.07
N TYR A 316 -12.36 -16.85 -16.06
CA TYR A 316 -13.38 -16.82 -17.11
C TYR A 316 -14.59 -15.98 -16.69
N PHE A 317 -15.21 -15.31 -17.67
CA PHE A 317 -16.38 -14.49 -17.46
C PHE A 317 -17.55 -15.04 -18.27
N PRO A 318 -18.59 -15.54 -17.61
CA PRO A 318 -19.82 -15.93 -18.29
C PRO A 318 -20.60 -14.70 -18.81
N VAL A 319 -20.38 -13.51 -18.23
CA VAL A 319 -21.03 -12.27 -18.70
C VAL A 319 -20.27 -11.69 -19.88
N GLN A 320 -20.98 -11.39 -20.96
CA GLN A 320 -20.41 -10.79 -22.16
C GLN A 320 -20.03 -9.33 -21.90
N ALA A 321 -18.74 -9.03 -21.86
CA ALA A 321 -18.22 -7.68 -21.61
C ALA A 321 -18.24 -6.79 -22.88
N ILE A 322 -18.15 -7.42 -24.05
CA ILE A 322 -18.26 -6.79 -25.36
C ILE A 322 -19.06 -7.72 -26.29
N GLU A 323 -19.96 -7.16 -27.11
CA GLU A 323 -20.73 -7.93 -28.10
C GLU A 323 -19.84 -8.63 -29.11
N ASP A 324 -20.28 -9.76 -29.64
CA ASP A 324 -19.63 -10.38 -30.78
C ASP A 324 -19.69 -9.44 -32.00
N GLY A 325 -18.60 -9.35 -32.74
CA GLY A 325 -18.55 -8.46 -33.89
C GLY A 325 -17.16 -8.13 -34.37
N GLU A 326 -17.12 -7.13 -35.26
CA GLU A 326 -15.89 -6.63 -35.86
C GLU A 326 -15.49 -5.32 -35.25
N TYR A 327 -14.20 -5.18 -34.94
CA TYR A 327 -13.67 -4.07 -34.18
C TYR A 327 -12.32 -3.60 -34.70
N PHE A 328 -12.04 -2.30 -34.53
CA PHE A 328 -10.68 -1.78 -34.52
C PHE A 328 -10.12 -1.84 -33.09
N ILE A 329 -8.89 -2.32 -32.95
CA ILE A 329 -8.13 -2.29 -31.71
C ILE A 329 -7.04 -1.24 -31.88
N LYS A 330 -6.99 -0.26 -30.96
CA LYS A 330 -6.06 0.87 -31.06
C LYS A 330 -5.33 1.11 -29.74
N VAL A 331 -4.18 1.77 -29.84
CA VAL A 331 -3.45 2.35 -28.71
C VAL A 331 -3.01 3.75 -29.11
N ASN A 332 -3.44 4.77 -28.39
CA ASN A 332 -3.15 6.18 -28.67
C ASN A 332 -3.50 6.59 -30.11
N GLY A 333 -4.65 6.12 -30.61
CA GLY A 333 -5.13 6.41 -31.95
C GLY A 333 -4.51 5.57 -33.10
N GLU A 334 -3.46 4.80 -32.86
CA GLU A 334 -2.84 3.92 -33.81
C GLU A 334 -3.53 2.55 -33.86
N TYR A 335 -3.76 2.04 -35.08
CA TYR A 335 -4.51 0.81 -35.34
C TYR A 335 -3.64 -0.42 -35.28
N LEU A 336 -4.06 -1.43 -34.54
CA LEU A 336 -3.45 -2.76 -34.58
C LEU A 336 -3.70 -3.39 -35.96
N THR A 337 -2.63 -3.69 -36.67
CA THR A 337 -2.65 -4.05 -38.06
C THR A 337 -1.94 -5.38 -38.31
N ASN A 338 -2.56 -6.24 -39.13
CA ASN A 338 -1.91 -7.38 -39.77
C ASN A 338 -1.10 -6.91 -40.97
N ALA A 339 0.14 -6.52 -40.74
CA ALA A 339 1.01 -5.96 -41.81
C ALA A 339 1.45 -6.99 -42.82
N GLN A 340 1.35 -8.29 -42.54
CA GLN A 340 1.84 -9.38 -43.38
C GLN A 340 0.73 -10.39 -43.74
N ALA A 341 -0.43 -9.87 -44.09
CA ALA A 341 -1.56 -10.70 -44.49
C ALA A 341 -1.19 -11.60 -45.67
N GLY A 342 -1.47 -12.88 -45.56
CA GLY A 342 -1.20 -13.90 -46.56
C GLY A 342 0.16 -14.62 -46.47
N ALA A 343 1.01 -14.28 -45.47
CA ALA A 343 2.23 -15.04 -45.22
C ALA A 343 1.92 -16.24 -44.30
N ASP A 344 2.26 -17.43 -44.75
CA ASP A 344 2.16 -18.68 -43.95
C ASP A 344 3.24 -18.78 -42.84
N ARG A 345 3.54 -17.64 -42.18
CA ARG A 345 4.59 -17.61 -41.14
C ARG A 345 4.00 -17.62 -39.77
N VAL A 346 4.38 -18.63 -39.00
CA VAL A 346 4.22 -18.69 -37.57
C VAL A 346 5.27 -17.78 -36.91
N GLY A 347 4.85 -16.90 -35.99
CA GLY A 347 5.76 -16.06 -35.23
C GLY A 347 5.85 -14.59 -35.65
N ASP A 348 5.09 -14.17 -36.68
CA ASP A 348 4.94 -12.74 -36.98
C ASP A 348 4.05 -12.06 -35.96
N PHE A 349 4.31 -10.77 -35.70
CA PHE A 349 3.54 -9.96 -34.76
C PHE A 349 2.66 -8.96 -35.47
N PRO A 350 1.44 -8.69 -35.01
CA PRO A 350 0.69 -7.51 -35.47
C PRO A 350 1.42 -6.24 -35.02
N VAL A 351 1.31 -5.20 -35.82
CA VAL A 351 1.98 -3.92 -35.62
C VAL A 351 0.98 -2.78 -35.49
N PHE A 352 1.37 -1.70 -34.86
CA PHE A 352 0.57 -0.46 -34.81
C PHE A 352 0.91 0.43 -36.02
N GLN A 353 -0.12 0.96 -36.67
CA GLN A 353 -0.01 1.91 -37.79
C GLN A 353 -0.89 3.13 -37.50
N ALA A 354 -0.34 4.33 -37.73
CA ALA A 354 -1.03 5.58 -37.46
C ALA A 354 -2.25 5.80 -38.35
N GLU A 355 -2.15 5.40 -39.62
CA GLU A 355 -3.21 5.65 -40.56
C GLU A 355 -4.14 4.45 -40.77
N ARG A 356 -5.40 4.76 -41.06
CA ARG A 356 -6.38 3.76 -41.44
C ARG A 356 -6.05 3.22 -42.84
N ASP A 357 -5.95 1.89 -42.94
CA ASP A 357 -5.77 1.22 -44.23
C ASP A 357 -7.10 1.22 -45.00
N VAL A 358 -7.26 2.16 -45.92
CA VAL A 358 -8.47 2.30 -46.76
C VAL A 358 -8.47 1.35 -47.97
N ILE A 359 -7.30 0.81 -48.35
CA ILE A 359 -7.15 -0.10 -49.47
C ILE A 359 -7.48 -1.52 -49.03
N ASN A 360 -6.93 -1.94 -47.90
CA ASN A 360 -7.15 -3.27 -47.31
C ASN A 360 -7.66 -3.16 -45.85
N PRO A 361 -8.86 -2.63 -45.64
CA PRO A 361 -9.35 -2.32 -44.26
C PRO A 361 -9.45 -3.55 -43.37
N GLN A 362 -9.59 -4.73 -43.94
CA GLN A 362 -9.68 -6.01 -43.18
C GLN A 362 -8.38 -6.34 -42.42
N ARG A 363 -7.24 -5.76 -42.83
CA ARG A 363 -5.97 -5.91 -42.07
C ARG A 363 -6.01 -5.29 -40.69
N GLN A 364 -6.85 -4.28 -40.49
CA GLN A 364 -7.04 -3.57 -39.22
C GLN A 364 -8.32 -3.97 -38.49
N GLN A 365 -9.13 -4.84 -39.09
CA GLN A 365 -10.39 -5.33 -38.49
C GLN A 365 -10.15 -6.65 -37.77
N TRP A 366 -10.63 -6.68 -36.55
CA TRP A 366 -10.48 -7.82 -35.63
C TRP A 366 -11.86 -8.34 -35.29
N VAL A 367 -12.09 -9.62 -35.46
CA VAL A 367 -13.32 -10.27 -35.02
C VAL A 367 -13.14 -10.70 -33.60
N ILE A 368 -14.06 -10.29 -32.73
CA ILE A 368 -14.11 -10.64 -31.31
C ILE A 368 -15.40 -11.44 -31.06
N GLU A 369 -15.25 -12.65 -30.54
CA GLU A 369 -16.39 -13.53 -30.23
C GLU A 369 -16.20 -14.18 -28.87
N GLN A 370 -17.28 -14.27 -28.08
CA GLN A 370 -17.27 -14.86 -26.74
C GLN A 370 -17.80 -16.30 -26.75
N ASN A 371 -17.12 -17.16 -26.00
CA ASN A 371 -17.72 -18.43 -25.57
C ASN A 371 -18.56 -18.20 -24.30
N ALA A 372 -19.87 -18.28 -24.44
CA ALA A 372 -20.81 -18.00 -23.34
C ALA A 372 -20.64 -18.93 -22.11
N LYS A 373 -20.10 -20.15 -22.29
CA LYS A 373 -19.87 -21.09 -21.17
C LYS A 373 -18.65 -20.73 -20.33
N THR A 374 -17.59 -20.22 -20.97
CA THR A 374 -16.32 -19.94 -20.31
C THR A 374 -16.08 -18.46 -20.09
N GLY A 375 -16.84 -17.60 -20.79
CA GLY A 375 -16.63 -16.15 -20.81
C GLY A 375 -15.37 -15.70 -21.51
N ARG A 376 -14.60 -16.63 -22.09
CA ARG A 376 -13.38 -16.31 -22.83
C ARG A 376 -13.72 -15.78 -24.23
N TYR A 377 -12.86 -14.91 -24.72
CA TYR A 377 -12.96 -14.36 -26.05
C TYR A 377 -11.90 -14.96 -26.98
N LYS A 378 -12.24 -15.15 -28.23
CA LYS A 378 -11.27 -15.30 -29.32
C LYS A 378 -11.16 -13.97 -30.06
N ILE A 379 -9.95 -13.63 -30.47
CA ILE A 379 -9.63 -12.42 -31.25
C ILE A 379 -8.84 -12.85 -32.48
N PHE A 380 -9.39 -12.65 -33.65
CA PHE A 380 -8.72 -13.04 -34.87
C PHE A 380 -8.83 -11.94 -35.96
N ASN A 381 -7.83 -11.88 -36.81
CA ASN A 381 -7.80 -10.88 -37.89
C ASN A 381 -8.81 -11.26 -39.00
N LYS A 382 -9.58 -10.29 -39.46
CA LYS A 382 -10.64 -10.51 -40.44
C LYS A 382 -10.09 -10.94 -41.81
N GLN A 383 -8.89 -10.48 -42.20
CA GLN A 383 -8.36 -10.71 -43.53
C GLN A 383 -7.99 -12.18 -43.77
N ASP A 384 -7.37 -12.83 -42.81
CA ASP A 384 -6.80 -14.16 -42.98
C ASP A 384 -7.19 -15.17 -41.86
N GLY A 385 -7.97 -14.74 -40.89
CA GLY A 385 -8.46 -15.58 -39.80
C GLY A 385 -7.40 -15.99 -38.75
N ARG A 386 -6.19 -15.40 -38.83
CA ARG A 386 -5.15 -15.65 -37.84
C ARG A 386 -5.52 -15.00 -36.53
N TYR A 387 -5.30 -15.71 -35.42
CA TYR A 387 -5.47 -15.19 -34.09
C TYR A 387 -4.11 -14.95 -33.41
N ILE A 388 -4.13 -14.24 -32.33
CA ILE A 388 -2.94 -13.90 -31.56
C ILE A 388 -2.77 -14.95 -30.45
N ASN A 389 -1.57 -15.47 -30.25
CA ASN A 389 -1.27 -16.46 -29.23
C ASN A 389 -0.86 -15.81 -27.90
N GLU A 390 -0.46 -16.63 -26.94
CA GLU A 390 -0.02 -16.23 -25.60
C GLU A 390 1.24 -15.35 -25.58
N THR A 391 1.99 -15.27 -26.68
CA THR A 391 3.19 -14.40 -26.78
C THR A 391 2.90 -13.06 -27.43
N GLY A 392 1.72 -12.88 -28.03
CA GLY A 392 1.35 -11.74 -28.84
C GLY A 392 1.64 -11.93 -30.34
N ALA A 393 2.19 -13.08 -30.73
CA ALA A 393 2.44 -13.42 -32.14
C ALA A 393 1.20 -13.99 -32.85
N PHE A 394 1.16 -13.89 -34.16
CA PHE A 394 0.15 -14.58 -34.95
C PHE A 394 0.31 -16.08 -34.92
N TRP A 395 -0.78 -16.77 -34.73
CA TRP A 395 -0.87 -18.20 -34.81
C TRP A 395 -1.88 -18.64 -35.86
N PHE A 396 -1.55 -19.65 -36.57
CA PHE A 396 -2.40 -20.25 -37.60
C PHE A 396 -2.76 -21.66 -37.18
N ASN A 397 -4.03 -21.92 -36.94
CA ASN A 397 -4.51 -23.29 -36.80
C ASN A 397 -5.90 -23.37 -37.43
N LYS A 398 -5.95 -23.76 -38.71
CA LYS A 398 -7.18 -23.92 -39.47
C LYS A 398 -8.07 -25.05 -38.94
N ASP A 399 -7.47 -25.98 -38.18
CA ASP A 399 -8.12 -27.25 -37.84
C ASP A 399 -8.55 -27.36 -36.37
N ARG A 400 -8.24 -26.36 -35.53
CA ARG A 400 -8.62 -26.36 -34.09
C ARG A 400 -9.49 -25.17 -33.74
N ASN A 401 -10.54 -25.46 -32.99
CA ASN A 401 -11.32 -24.42 -32.35
C ASN A 401 -10.45 -23.69 -31.31
N PRO A 402 -10.22 -22.36 -31.43
CA PRO A 402 -9.41 -21.63 -30.46
C PRO A 402 -9.95 -21.70 -29.02
N PHE A 403 -11.24 -22.01 -28.82
CA PHE A 403 -11.79 -22.22 -27.48
C PHE A 403 -11.36 -23.51 -26.79
N ASP A 404 -10.76 -24.45 -27.51
CA ASP A 404 -10.26 -25.71 -26.94
C ASP A 404 -8.96 -25.52 -26.14
N ALA A 405 -8.26 -24.40 -26.35
CA ALA A 405 -7.03 -24.07 -25.65
C ALA A 405 -7.10 -22.68 -25.02
N ALA A 406 -6.81 -22.60 -23.72
CA ALA A 406 -6.76 -21.35 -22.99
C ALA A 406 -5.73 -20.36 -23.55
N TRP A 407 -4.64 -20.87 -24.14
CA TRP A 407 -3.53 -20.12 -24.75
C TRP A 407 -3.94 -19.23 -25.93
N HIS A 408 -5.07 -19.50 -26.55
CA HIS A 408 -5.57 -18.79 -27.74
C HIS A 408 -6.84 -18.00 -27.45
N THR A 409 -7.17 -17.85 -26.17
CA THR A 409 -8.35 -17.11 -25.70
C THR A 409 -7.96 -16.02 -24.73
N TYR A 410 -8.82 -15.04 -24.59
CA TYR A 410 -8.55 -13.81 -23.85
C TYR A 410 -9.67 -13.48 -22.88
N LEU A 411 -9.29 -12.75 -21.84
CA LEU A 411 -10.19 -12.05 -20.94
C LEU A 411 -10.13 -10.57 -21.28
N LEU A 412 -11.30 -9.95 -21.52
CA LEU A 412 -11.42 -8.53 -21.83
C LEU A 412 -12.05 -7.79 -20.65
N VAL A 413 -11.39 -6.75 -20.22
CA VAL A 413 -11.84 -5.89 -19.12
C VAL A 413 -11.82 -4.45 -19.55
N LYS A 414 -12.91 -3.72 -19.29
CA LYS A 414 -13.01 -2.28 -19.53
C LYS A 414 -12.96 -1.51 -18.22
N GLN A 415 -12.14 -0.45 -18.20
CA GLN A 415 -12.08 0.50 -17.11
C GLN A 415 -11.82 1.90 -17.67
N GLU A 416 -12.63 2.90 -17.26
CA GLU A 416 -12.47 4.30 -17.69
C GLU A 416 -12.36 4.49 -19.21
N GLY A 417 -13.15 3.72 -19.96
CA GLY A 417 -13.18 3.78 -21.43
C GLY A 417 -12.10 2.99 -22.15
N LYS A 418 -11.08 2.52 -21.44
CA LYS A 418 -9.98 1.71 -21.99
C LYS A 418 -10.14 0.24 -21.65
N TRP A 419 -9.56 -0.63 -22.47
CA TRP A 419 -9.59 -2.07 -22.30
C TRP A 419 -8.24 -2.63 -21.88
N SER A 420 -8.28 -3.64 -21.07
CA SER A 420 -7.19 -4.59 -20.82
C SER A 420 -7.51 -5.89 -21.52
N ILE A 421 -6.53 -6.49 -22.21
CA ILE A 421 -6.63 -7.77 -22.91
C ILE A 421 -5.61 -8.71 -22.27
N GLN A 422 -6.09 -9.80 -21.68
CA GLN A 422 -5.25 -10.78 -20.99
C GLN A 422 -5.39 -12.15 -21.61
N ASN A 423 -4.29 -12.85 -21.87
CA ASN A 423 -4.34 -14.24 -22.29
C ASN A 423 -4.86 -15.15 -21.17
N ALA A 424 -5.90 -15.93 -21.46
CA ALA A 424 -6.59 -16.74 -20.45
C ALA A 424 -5.77 -17.95 -19.95
N GLY A 425 -4.75 -18.38 -20.71
CA GLY A 425 -3.84 -19.48 -20.35
C GLY A 425 -2.66 -19.06 -19.49
N SER A 426 -2.44 -17.77 -19.30
CA SER A 426 -1.21 -17.24 -18.69
C SER A 426 -1.17 -17.25 -17.15
N GLY A 427 -2.24 -17.74 -16.49
CA GLY A 427 -2.27 -17.83 -15.02
C GLY A 427 -2.18 -16.48 -14.30
N GLY A 428 -2.77 -15.43 -14.88
CA GLY A 428 -2.77 -14.07 -14.29
C GLY A 428 -1.64 -13.16 -14.79
N LYS A 429 -0.85 -13.65 -15.73
CA LYS A 429 0.16 -12.89 -16.51
C LYS A 429 -0.32 -12.83 -17.96
N GLY A 430 0.48 -12.28 -18.84
CA GLY A 430 0.15 -12.32 -20.28
C GLY A 430 -0.84 -11.27 -20.71
N TYR A 431 -0.79 -10.11 -20.09
CA TYR A 431 -1.49 -8.92 -20.58
C TYR A 431 -0.82 -8.38 -21.84
N TRP A 432 -1.66 -8.04 -22.82
CA TRP A 432 -1.17 -7.32 -23.97
C TRP A 432 -0.64 -5.95 -23.58
N HIS A 433 0.51 -5.62 -24.09
CA HIS A 433 1.10 -4.29 -24.00
C HIS A 433 1.80 -3.94 -25.29
N ARG A 434 2.10 -2.65 -25.48
CA ARG A 434 2.83 -2.16 -26.62
C ARG A 434 4.34 -2.28 -26.37
N ASP A 435 5.06 -2.93 -27.30
CA ASP A 435 6.52 -3.02 -27.33
C ASP A 435 7.01 -2.46 -28.68
N GLY A 436 7.46 -1.21 -28.67
CA GLY A 436 7.76 -0.46 -29.91
C GLY A 436 6.50 -0.26 -30.75
N ASN A 437 6.47 -0.82 -31.98
CA ASN A 437 5.32 -0.77 -32.86
C ASN A 437 4.48 -2.07 -32.88
N ARG A 438 4.75 -3.04 -32.02
CA ARG A 438 4.04 -4.33 -31.97
C ARG A 438 3.43 -4.57 -30.60
N ILE A 439 2.57 -5.58 -30.50
CA ILE A 439 2.10 -6.09 -29.20
C ILE A 439 2.98 -7.23 -28.70
N LYS A 440 3.10 -7.31 -27.36
CA LYS A 440 3.52 -8.49 -26.63
C LYS A 440 2.48 -8.86 -25.58
N ALA A 441 2.47 -10.11 -25.16
CA ALA A 441 1.51 -10.63 -24.19
C ALA A 441 2.18 -11.15 -22.90
N ASP A 442 3.19 -10.45 -22.41
CA ASP A 442 3.94 -10.76 -21.19
C ASP A 442 3.86 -9.62 -20.14
N GLY A 443 3.01 -8.62 -20.36
CA GLY A 443 2.88 -7.43 -19.54
C GLY A 443 2.11 -7.64 -18.22
N SER A 444 2.30 -6.70 -17.31
CA SER A 444 1.44 -6.48 -16.16
C SER A 444 0.26 -5.59 -16.57
N GLY A 445 -0.96 -5.95 -16.17
CA GLY A 445 -2.23 -5.38 -16.62
C GLY A 445 -2.22 -3.88 -16.89
N GLN A 446 -2.44 -3.51 -18.16
CA GLN A 446 -2.53 -2.14 -18.62
C GLN A 446 -3.86 -1.90 -19.31
N PHE A 447 -4.55 -0.85 -18.94
CA PHE A 447 -5.78 -0.39 -19.59
C PHE A 447 -5.41 0.65 -20.65
N ILE A 448 -4.90 0.20 -21.80
CA ILE A 448 -4.39 1.08 -22.85
C ILE A 448 -5.13 0.95 -24.18
N PHE A 449 -5.90 -0.15 -24.37
CA PHE A 449 -6.53 -0.43 -25.66
C PHE A 449 -7.86 0.30 -25.81
N GLU A 450 -8.10 0.84 -26.96
CA GLU A 450 -9.38 1.32 -27.46
C GLU A 450 -9.95 0.26 -28.40
N ILE A 451 -11.17 -0.21 -28.13
CA ILE A 451 -11.87 -1.19 -28.97
C ILE A 451 -13.13 -0.52 -29.51
N GLU A 452 -13.13 -0.24 -30.82
CA GLU A 452 -14.20 0.48 -31.50
C GLU A 452 -14.89 -0.44 -32.51
N LYS A 453 -16.22 -0.53 -32.47
CA LYS A 453 -17.00 -1.34 -33.41
C LYS A 453 -16.87 -0.79 -34.82
N VAL A 454 -16.62 -1.69 -35.78
CA VAL A 454 -16.64 -1.33 -37.23
C VAL A 454 -18.08 -1.00 -37.59
N LYS A 455 -18.30 0.18 -38.18
CA LYS A 455 -19.62 0.65 -38.60
C LYS A 455 -19.94 0.11 -39.98
#